data_b0c97c1a69fbd2165cd6a6fecd6cefc4
#
_entry.id   b0c97c1a69fbd2165cd6a6fecd6cefc4
#
_cell.length_a   1.000
_cell.length_b   1.000
_cell.length_c   1.000
_cell.angle_alpha   90.00
_cell.angle_beta   90.00
_cell.angle_gamma   90.00
#
_symmetry.space_group_name_H-M   'P 1'
#
loop_
_entity.id
_entity.type
_entity.pdbx_description
1 polymer ?
#
loop_
_entity_poly.entity_id
_entity_poly.type
_entity_poly.pdbx_seq_one_letter_code
_entity_poly.pdbx_strand_id
1 'polypeptide(L)'
;MTERIECRANRRDRMWVAHVSEHGVYGYGRTLKAVRESIEDGLAHIGVTAEVTVVAVTPELEHLRSVQHIYTTALREAVAALALASTPLGDIASATGAPTKQVKALLAELAADGAPGTRVARR
;
A
#
# COMPACT_ATOMS: atom_id res chain seq x y z
N MET A 1 2.50 23.73 8.58
CA MET A 1 2.28 22.28 8.52
C MET A 1 2.38 21.78 7.10
N THR A 2 2.87 20.58 6.96
CA THR A 2 3.05 19.99 5.63
C THR A 2 1.80 19.21 5.23
N GLU A 3 1.27 19.53 4.07
CA GLU A 3 0.15 18.78 3.52
C GLU A 3 0.62 17.42 3.00
N ARG A 4 -0.27 16.48 2.98
CA ARG A 4 -0.04 15.19 2.33
C ARG A 4 -0.93 15.13 1.11
N ILE A 5 -0.31 14.98 -0.04
CA ILE A 5 -1.02 14.97 -1.31
C ILE A 5 -0.74 13.66 -2.03
N GLU A 6 -1.80 12.98 -2.41
CA GLU A 6 -1.69 11.80 -3.24
C GLU A 6 -2.19 12.17 -4.62
N CYS A 7 -1.40 11.86 -5.63
CA CYS A 7 -1.80 12.11 -7.00
C CYS A 7 -1.61 10.87 -7.84
N ARG A 8 -2.41 10.77 -8.89
CA ARG A 8 -2.38 9.63 -9.79
C ARG A 8 -1.62 9.98 -11.04
N ALA A 9 -0.70 9.11 -11.43
CA ALA A 9 0.11 9.30 -12.62
C ALA A 9 -0.34 8.31 -13.69
N ASN A 10 -0.58 8.83 -14.88
CA ASN A 10 -0.93 8.02 -16.03
C ASN A 10 0.26 7.96 -16.97
N ARG A 11 0.38 6.84 -17.65
CA ARG A 11 1.45 6.65 -18.63
C ARG A 11 1.01 7.18 -19.98
N ARG A 12 1.81 8.09 -20.51
CA ARG A 12 1.59 8.64 -21.86
C ARG A 12 2.87 8.51 -22.63
N ASP A 13 2.88 7.58 -23.58
CA ASP A 13 4.08 7.27 -24.34
C ASP A 13 5.22 6.91 -23.40
N ARG A 14 6.27 7.70 -23.37
CA ARG A 14 7.44 7.43 -22.53
C ARG A 14 7.47 8.24 -21.26
N MET A 15 6.38 8.94 -20.98
CA MET A 15 6.31 9.85 -19.85
C MET A 15 5.20 9.44 -18.89
N TRP A 16 5.40 9.77 -17.64
CA TRP A 16 4.33 9.75 -16.67
C TRP A 16 3.81 11.18 -16.51
N VAL A 17 2.50 11.30 -16.36
CA VAL A 17 1.84 12.60 -16.20
C VAL A 17 0.92 12.51 -14.99
N ALA A 18 1.00 13.48 -14.10
CA ALA A 18 0.14 13.54 -12.94
C ALA A 18 -0.43 14.94 -12.79
N HIS A 19 -1.57 15.05 -12.16
CA HIS A 19 -2.25 16.33 -11.95
C HIS A 19 -2.77 16.40 -10.52
N VAL A 20 -2.46 17.51 -9.86
CA VAL A 20 -3.02 17.81 -8.54
C VAL A 20 -4.10 18.84 -8.77
N SER A 21 -5.34 18.38 -8.88
CA SER A 21 -6.46 19.24 -9.27
C SER A 21 -6.74 20.33 -8.24
N GLU A 22 -6.52 20.04 -6.97
CA GLU A 22 -6.78 21.01 -5.90
C GLU A 22 -5.91 22.24 -6.02
N HIS A 23 -4.73 22.10 -6.58
CA HIS A 23 -3.79 23.20 -6.70
C HIS A 23 -3.48 23.58 -8.15
N GLY A 24 -4.07 22.88 -9.10
CA GLY A 24 -3.85 23.14 -10.52
C GLY A 24 -2.42 22.86 -10.99
N VAL A 25 -1.73 21.94 -10.33
CA VAL A 25 -0.33 21.64 -10.65
C VAL A 25 -0.24 20.34 -11.43
N TYR A 26 0.55 20.37 -12.50
CA TYR A 26 0.85 19.19 -13.32
C TYR A 26 2.29 18.77 -13.10
N GLY A 27 2.53 17.48 -13.15
CA GLY A 27 3.88 16.95 -13.08
C GLY A 27 4.15 16.00 -14.23
N TYR A 28 5.38 16.00 -14.71
CA TYR A 28 5.81 15.19 -15.83
C TYR A 28 7.15 14.56 -15.51
N GLY A 29 7.37 13.37 -16.02
CA GLY A 29 8.68 12.76 -15.87
C GLY A 29 8.72 11.39 -16.51
N ARG A 30 9.95 10.92 -16.78
CA ARG A 30 10.16 9.58 -17.32
C ARG A 30 10.08 8.53 -16.24
N THR A 31 10.20 8.93 -14.98
CA THR A 31 10.10 8.04 -13.83
C THR A 31 9.08 8.62 -12.85
N LEU A 32 8.57 7.76 -11.99
CA LEU A 32 7.64 8.23 -10.97
C LEU A 32 8.31 9.19 -9.99
N LYS A 33 9.59 8.97 -9.71
CA LYS A 33 10.34 9.90 -8.87
C LYS A 33 10.42 11.28 -9.50
N ALA A 34 10.67 11.35 -10.82
CA ALA A 34 10.73 12.62 -11.53
C ALA A 34 9.39 13.34 -11.51
N VAL A 35 8.30 12.60 -11.64
CA VAL A 35 6.95 13.16 -11.53
C VAL A 35 6.74 13.77 -10.16
N ARG A 36 7.11 13.04 -9.12
CA ARG A 36 6.95 13.54 -7.75
C ARG A 36 7.71 14.83 -7.56
N GLU A 37 8.96 14.87 -8.01
CA GLU A 37 9.78 16.08 -7.89
C GLU A 37 9.18 17.23 -8.69
N SER A 38 8.65 16.95 -9.87
CA SER A 38 8.00 17.95 -10.69
C SER A 38 6.77 18.54 -9.99
N ILE A 39 5.97 17.70 -9.35
CA ILE A 39 4.81 18.15 -8.60
C ILE A 39 5.26 18.99 -7.39
N GLU A 40 6.26 18.53 -6.66
CA GLU A 40 6.75 19.25 -5.50
C GLU A 40 7.27 20.64 -5.88
N ASP A 41 7.99 20.72 -6.99
CA ASP A 41 8.49 22.00 -7.50
C ASP A 41 7.33 22.94 -7.87
N GLY A 42 6.33 22.40 -8.56
CA GLY A 42 5.16 23.20 -8.93
C GLY A 42 4.41 23.72 -7.72
N LEU A 43 4.25 22.89 -6.70
CA LEU A 43 3.59 23.29 -5.47
C LEU A 43 4.41 24.36 -4.74
N ALA A 44 5.72 24.22 -4.72
CA ALA A 44 6.59 25.19 -4.08
C ALA A 44 6.44 26.56 -4.71
N HIS A 45 6.26 26.60 -6.03
CA HIS A 45 6.08 27.86 -6.76
C HIS A 45 4.83 28.63 -6.33
N ILE A 46 3.82 27.92 -5.86
CA ILE A 46 2.60 28.57 -5.37
C ILE A 46 2.53 28.59 -3.85
N GLY A 47 3.66 28.35 -3.20
CA GLY A 47 3.77 28.50 -1.76
C GLY A 47 3.23 27.33 -0.96
N VAL A 48 3.05 26.16 -1.58
CA VAL A 48 2.54 24.99 -0.90
C VAL A 48 3.69 24.03 -0.60
N THR A 49 3.85 23.69 0.67
CA THR A 49 4.79 22.66 1.09
C THR A 49 3.99 21.39 1.32
N ALA A 50 4.34 20.34 0.59
CA ALA A 50 3.57 19.10 0.66
C ALA A 50 4.46 17.89 0.52
N GLU A 51 4.03 16.81 1.18
CA GLU A 51 4.60 15.49 0.99
C GLU A 51 3.77 14.80 -0.08
N VAL A 52 4.38 14.56 -1.22
CA VAL A 52 3.66 14.07 -2.39
C VAL A 52 3.89 12.57 -2.57
N THR A 53 2.81 11.83 -2.70
CA THR A 53 2.83 10.42 -3.05
C THR A 53 2.24 10.27 -4.45
N VAL A 54 2.99 9.63 -5.34
CA VAL A 54 2.55 9.42 -6.70
C VAL A 54 2.16 7.95 -6.87
N VAL A 55 0.92 7.72 -7.30
CA VAL A 55 0.40 6.38 -7.52
C VAL A 55 0.24 6.18 -9.03
N ALA A 56 0.98 5.21 -9.57
CA ALA A 56 0.87 4.88 -10.98
C ALA A 56 -0.47 4.19 -11.25
N VAL A 57 -1.15 4.60 -12.31
CA VAL A 57 -2.49 4.09 -12.64
C VAL A 57 -2.52 3.60 -14.08
N THR A 58 -2.81 2.33 -14.26
CA THR A 58 -3.18 1.73 -15.54
C THR A 58 -4.24 0.70 -15.22
N PRO A 59 -5.03 0.26 -16.20
CA PRO A 59 -6.02 -0.80 -15.93
C PRO A 59 -5.38 -2.06 -15.35
N GLU A 60 -4.20 -2.41 -15.86
CA GLU A 60 -3.47 -3.59 -15.37
C GLU A 60 -3.00 -3.41 -13.94
N LEU A 61 -2.53 -2.22 -13.58
CA LEU A 61 -2.10 -1.95 -12.21
C LEU A 61 -3.27 -1.92 -11.24
N GLU A 62 -4.41 -1.38 -11.68
CA GLU A 62 -5.62 -1.41 -10.85
C GLU A 62 -6.04 -2.86 -10.58
N HIS A 63 -6.00 -3.69 -11.61
CA HIS A 63 -6.31 -5.10 -11.45
C HIS A 63 -5.33 -5.78 -10.50
N LEU A 64 -4.04 -5.51 -10.67
CA LEU A 64 -3.02 -6.08 -9.81
C LEU A 64 -3.27 -5.71 -8.36
N ARG A 65 -3.58 -4.45 -8.09
CA ARG A 65 -3.84 -4.00 -6.71
C ARG A 65 -5.05 -4.68 -6.11
N SER A 66 -6.09 -4.87 -6.92
CA SER A 66 -7.28 -5.61 -6.49
C SER A 66 -6.94 -7.02 -6.07
N VAL A 67 -6.19 -7.72 -6.92
CA VAL A 67 -5.80 -9.10 -6.66
C VAL A 67 -4.89 -9.18 -5.44
N GLN A 68 -3.97 -8.23 -5.31
CA GLN A 68 -3.09 -8.19 -4.13
C GLN A 68 -3.88 -7.99 -2.86
N HIS A 69 -4.89 -7.15 -2.90
CA HIS A 69 -5.74 -6.92 -1.74
C HIS A 69 -6.51 -8.20 -1.36
N ILE A 70 -7.09 -8.86 -2.35
CA ILE A 70 -7.81 -10.11 -2.12
C ILE A 70 -6.87 -11.17 -1.56
N TYR A 71 -5.68 -11.29 -2.15
CA TYR A 71 -4.69 -12.25 -1.68
C TYR A 71 -4.26 -11.94 -0.25
N THR A 72 -3.99 -10.69 0.06
CA THR A 72 -3.55 -10.29 1.40
C THR A 72 -4.62 -10.60 2.44
N THR A 73 -5.87 -10.32 2.12
CA THR A 73 -6.98 -10.60 3.02
C THR A 73 -7.12 -12.10 3.25
N ALA A 74 -7.09 -12.88 2.18
CA ALA A 74 -7.21 -14.33 2.29
C ALA A 74 -6.03 -14.94 3.06
N LEU A 75 -4.83 -14.44 2.81
CA LEU A 75 -3.64 -14.91 3.51
C LEU A 75 -3.74 -14.62 5.01
N ARG A 76 -4.16 -13.41 5.35
CA ARG A 76 -4.33 -13.02 6.75
C ARG A 76 -5.35 -13.92 7.44
N GLU A 77 -6.45 -14.22 6.78
CA GLU A 77 -7.48 -15.10 7.33
C GLU A 77 -6.94 -16.53 7.53
N ALA A 78 -6.19 -17.03 6.56
CA ALA A 78 -5.63 -18.37 6.67
C ALA A 78 -4.61 -18.46 7.80
N VAL A 79 -3.74 -17.46 7.90
CA VAL A 79 -2.74 -17.42 8.98
C VAL A 79 -3.44 -17.32 10.33
N ALA A 80 -4.46 -16.49 10.45
CA ALA A 80 -5.20 -16.35 11.70
C ALA A 80 -5.86 -17.66 12.12
N ALA A 81 -6.48 -18.34 11.16
CA ALA A 81 -7.15 -19.62 11.44
C ALA A 81 -6.15 -20.68 11.91
N LEU A 82 -5.00 -20.77 11.25
CA LEU A 82 -3.99 -21.74 11.63
C LEU A 82 -3.36 -21.38 12.98
N ALA A 83 -3.18 -20.11 13.26
CA ALA A 83 -2.65 -19.68 14.55
C ALA A 83 -3.62 -20.03 15.69
N LEU A 84 -4.92 -19.88 15.46
CA LEU A 84 -5.92 -20.27 16.44
C LEU A 84 -5.90 -21.78 16.70
N ALA A 85 -5.51 -22.55 15.71
CA ALA A 85 -5.37 -24.00 15.84
C ALA A 85 -4.01 -24.41 16.41
N SER A 86 -3.23 -23.44 16.89
CA SER A 86 -1.91 -23.67 17.48
C SER A 86 -0.92 -24.32 16.53
N THR A 87 -1.01 -23.96 15.26
CA THR A 87 -0.13 -24.50 14.24
C THR A 87 1.27 -23.89 14.35
N PRO A 88 2.33 -24.70 14.29
CA PRO A 88 3.68 -24.15 14.32
C PRO A 88 3.98 -23.24 13.14
N LEU A 89 4.84 -22.27 13.36
CA LEU A 89 5.21 -21.27 12.34
C LEU A 89 5.64 -21.90 11.01
N GLY A 90 6.49 -22.91 11.07
CA GLY A 90 6.97 -23.59 9.87
C GLY A 90 5.84 -24.21 9.07
N ASP A 91 4.87 -24.77 9.76
CA ASP A 91 3.73 -25.40 9.10
C ASP A 91 2.80 -24.36 8.49
N ILE A 92 2.63 -23.22 9.15
CA ILE A 92 1.83 -22.12 8.58
C ILE A 92 2.47 -21.64 7.28
N ALA A 93 3.79 -21.45 7.29
CA ALA A 93 4.50 -21.01 6.09
C ALA A 93 4.37 -22.05 4.97
N SER A 94 4.55 -23.31 5.29
CA SER A 94 4.41 -24.39 4.29
C SER A 94 3.01 -24.47 3.72
N ALA A 95 2.01 -24.40 4.59
CA ALA A 95 0.63 -24.57 4.18
C ALA A 95 0.14 -23.40 3.32
N THR A 96 0.55 -22.19 3.66
CA THR A 96 0.11 -20.99 2.94
C THR A 96 0.96 -20.69 1.72
N GLY A 97 2.15 -21.25 1.64
CA GLY A 97 3.10 -20.91 0.59
C GLY A 97 3.77 -19.57 0.78
N ALA A 98 3.53 -18.91 1.89
CA ALA A 98 4.13 -17.61 2.16
C ALA A 98 5.49 -17.77 2.85
N PRO A 99 6.42 -16.84 2.61
CA PRO A 99 7.71 -16.90 3.30
C PRO A 99 7.54 -16.78 4.81
N THR A 100 8.38 -17.46 5.56
CA THR A 100 8.35 -17.44 7.01
C THR A 100 8.37 -16.02 7.56
N LYS A 101 9.17 -15.16 6.96
CA LYS A 101 9.28 -13.77 7.38
C LYS A 101 7.94 -13.05 7.28
N GLN A 102 7.22 -13.29 6.20
CA GLN A 102 5.91 -12.69 6.01
C GLN A 102 4.90 -13.22 7.02
N VAL A 103 4.93 -14.53 7.28
CA VAL A 103 4.03 -15.14 8.27
C VAL A 103 4.30 -14.55 9.65
N LYS A 104 5.57 -14.40 10.02
CA LYS A 104 5.91 -13.79 11.30
C LYS A 104 5.36 -12.36 11.42
N ALA A 105 5.47 -11.59 10.35
CA ALA A 105 4.96 -10.23 10.34
C ALA A 105 3.45 -10.20 10.52
N LEU A 106 2.74 -11.09 9.83
CA LEU A 106 1.29 -11.19 9.95
C LEU A 106 0.86 -11.61 11.36
N LEU A 107 1.57 -12.56 11.94
CA LEU A 107 1.28 -13.00 13.31
C LEU A 107 1.47 -11.85 14.30
N ALA A 108 2.50 -11.05 14.11
CA ALA A 108 2.74 -9.89 14.96
C ALA A 108 1.62 -8.85 14.82
N GLU A 109 1.16 -8.60 13.60
CA GLU A 109 0.04 -7.71 13.36
C GLU A 109 -1.24 -8.22 14.01
N LEU A 110 -1.51 -9.50 13.86
CA LEU A 110 -2.71 -10.10 14.44
C LEU A 110 -2.68 -10.05 15.96
N ALA A 111 -1.53 -10.25 16.55
CA ALA A 111 -1.39 -10.15 18.00
C ALA A 111 -1.65 -8.71 18.47
N ALA A 112 -1.15 -7.73 17.75
CA ALA A 112 -1.35 -6.34 18.10
C ALA A 112 -2.82 -5.93 17.94
N ASP A 113 -3.43 -6.33 16.83
CA ASP A 113 -4.81 -5.98 16.54
C ASP A 113 -5.78 -6.67 17.49
N GLY A 114 -5.47 -7.91 17.85
CA GLY A 114 -6.35 -8.70 18.68
C GLY A 114 -6.19 -8.49 20.16
N ALA A 115 -5.24 -7.69 20.56
CA ALA A 115 -4.86 -7.62 21.95
C ALA A 115 -6.01 -7.32 22.90
N PRO A 116 -6.75 -6.23 22.77
CA PRO A 116 -7.81 -5.97 23.74
C PRO A 116 -9.16 -6.55 23.37
N GLY A 117 -9.77 -6.07 22.34
CA GLY A 117 -11.16 -6.34 22.06
C GLY A 117 -11.42 -7.70 21.46
N THR A 118 -10.61 -8.07 20.52
CA THR A 118 -10.82 -9.29 19.76
C THR A 118 -10.75 -10.54 20.64
N ARG A 119 -9.85 -10.52 21.59
CA ARG A 119 -9.71 -11.64 22.47
C ARG A 119 -10.91 -11.86 23.34
N VAL A 120 -11.49 -10.77 23.79
CA VAL A 120 -12.70 -10.85 24.57
C VAL A 120 -13.83 -11.47 23.77
N ALA A 121 -13.92 -11.10 22.53
CA ALA A 121 -14.98 -11.58 21.67
C ALA A 121 -14.95 -13.09 21.46
N ARG A 122 -13.82 -13.69 21.67
CA ARG A 122 -13.70 -15.12 21.45
C ARG A 122 -14.21 -15.99 22.57
N ARG A 123 -14.56 -15.39 23.63
CA ARG A 123 -15.04 -16.16 24.78
C ARG A 123 -16.29 -16.91 24.49
#